data_761635cb4dd858ff0f4d1da057e963ea
#
_entry.id   761635cb4dd858ff0f4d1da057e963ea
#
_cell.length_a   1.000
_cell.length_b   1.000
_cell.length_c   1.000
_cell.angle_alpha   90.00
_cell.angle_beta   90.00
_cell.angle_gamma   90.00
#
_symmetry.space_group_name_H-M   'P 1'
#
loop_
_entity.id
_entity.type
_entity.pdbx_description
1 polymer ?
#
loop_
_entity_poly.entity_id
_entity_poly.type
_entity_poly.pdbx_seq_one_letter_code
_entity_poly.pdbx_strand_id
1 'polypeptide(L)'
;MTESIVLEAKSVSKFFGTITALDDVNLQLKKGEVLGVVGDNGAGKSTLMKVLSGLYKPSEGSLYFDSKQIVLNSPRDSQNLGLEMVYQDLALAGNLPIGDNIFLGREPVKKIGPFNFLDHKKRKQLTEEHLAKLKINVKSADQKVEELSGGQRQAVAIARATAFNAKIVLMDEPTAALAVKEVGKVLDLILNLKKLGVSVIVISHRMDDIFSVCDRVMALFQGTNFAESELKNTSRDEVIGWIMGKKD
;
A
#
# COMPACT_ATOMS: atom_id res chain seq x y z
N MET A 1 25.37 8.41 -1.16
CA MET A 1 24.20 9.16 -0.62
C MET A 1 23.56 8.27 0.41
N THR A 2 23.45 8.69 1.66
CA THR A 2 22.75 7.94 2.70
C THR A 2 21.30 7.82 2.29
N GLU A 3 20.82 6.60 2.06
CA GLU A 3 19.42 6.32 1.74
C GLU A 3 18.53 6.77 2.91
N SER A 4 17.70 7.78 2.67
CA SER A 4 16.87 8.36 3.74
C SER A 4 15.69 7.43 4.05
N ILE A 5 15.53 7.09 5.33
CA ILE A 5 14.36 6.35 5.83
C ILE A 5 13.16 7.28 5.82
N VAL A 6 12.06 6.86 5.17
CA VAL A 6 10.83 7.64 5.08
C VAL A 6 9.78 7.17 6.09
N LEU A 7 9.77 5.89 6.44
CA LEU A 7 8.89 5.31 7.46
C LEU A 7 9.69 4.34 8.33
N GLU A 8 9.49 4.41 9.64
CA GLU A 8 10.16 3.51 10.57
C GLU A 8 9.18 3.09 11.68
N ALA A 9 9.16 1.81 11.98
CA ALA A 9 8.54 1.24 13.17
C ALA A 9 9.65 0.76 14.09
N LYS A 10 9.63 1.16 15.37
CA LYS A 10 10.60 0.75 16.39
C LYS A 10 9.90 0.01 17.52
N SER A 11 10.30 -1.25 17.71
CA SER A 11 9.82 -2.12 18.80
C SER A 11 8.29 -2.14 18.90
N VAL A 12 7.61 -2.23 17.75
CA VAL A 12 6.16 -2.16 17.68
C VAL A 12 5.56 -3.49 18.10
N SER A 13 4.76 -3.45 19.18
CA SER A 13 3.95 -4.57 19.63
C SER A 13 2.45 -4.26 19.51
N LYS A 14 1.65 -5.27 19.26
CA LYS A 14 0.20 -5.19 19.22
C LYS A 14 -0.48 -6.37 19.88
N PHE A 15 -1.23 -6.06 20.92
CA PHE A 15 -1.98 -7.05 21.69
C PHE A 15 -3.49 -6.89 21.44
N PHE A 16 -4.20 -8.01 21.35
CA PHE A 16 -5.65 -8.09 21.32
C PHE A 16 -6.12 -9.01 22.45
N GLY A 17 -6.41 -8.44 23.61
CA GLY A 17 -6.64 -9.23 24.83
C GLY A 17 -5.40 -10.07 25.17
N THR A 18 -5.55 -11.39 25.16
CA THR A 18 -4.45 -12.35 25.42
C THR A 18 -3.64 -12.73 24.17
N ILE A 19 -4.05 -12.26 23.00
CA ILE A 19 -3.39 -12.61 21.74
C ILE A 19 -2.33 -11.55 21.43
N THR A 20 -1.07 -11.96 21.29
CA THR A 20 0.02 -11.16 20.77
C THR A 20 0.07 -11.29 19.25
N ALA A 21 -0.34 -10.25 18.54
CA ALA A 21 -0.34 -10.23 17.08
C ALA A 21 0.95 -9.68 16.48
N LEU A 22 1.63 -8.78 17.19
CA LEU A 22 2.99 -8.29 16.90
C LEU A 22 3.75 -8.20 18.20
N ASP A 23 5.03 -8.58 18.18
CA ASP A 23 5.95 -8.55 19.31
C ASP A 23 7.31 -8.01 18.88
N ASP A 24 7.67 -6.84 19.39
CA ASP A 24 8.93 -6.12 19.13
C ASP A 24 9.28 -6.01 17.63
N VAL A 25 8.30 -5.72 16.77
CA VAL A 25 8.52 -5.62 15.33
C VAL A 25 9.22 -4.30 14.99
N ASN A 26 10.30 -4.43 14.23
CA ASN A 26 11.08 -3.33 13.71
C ASN A 26 11.00 -3.32 12.16
N LEU A 27 10.71 -2.17 11.56
CA LEU A 27 10.66 -2.00 10.11
C LEU A 27 11.23 -0.65 9.72
N GLN A 28 12.01 -0.63 8.65
CA GLN A 28 12.49 0.60 8.02
C GLN A 28 12.16 0.56 6.54
N LEU A 29 11.54 1.61 6.00
CA LEU A 29 11.30 1.80 4.58
C LEU A 29 12.14 2.99 4.10
N LYS A 30 12.95 2.74 3.09
CA LYS A 30 13.77 3.77 2.43
C LYS A 30 12.94 4.54 1.40
N LYS A 31 13.31 5.78 1.13
CA LYS A 31 12.63 6.60 0.14
C LYS A 31 12.78 6.02 -1.27
N GLY A 32 11.64 5.81 -1.96
CA GLY A 32 11.60 5.22 -3.31
C GLY A 32 11.88 3.71 -3.34
N GLU A 33 11.87 3.03 -2.18
CA GLU A 33 12.02 1.59 -2.07
C GLU A 33 10.68 0.87 -2.24
N VAL A 34 10.74 -0.34 -2.75
CA VAL A 34 9.65 -1.34 -2.66
C VAL A 34 10.10 -2.43 -1.69
N LEU A 35 9.47 -2.46 -0.50
CA LEU A 35 9.72 -3.46 0.53
C LEU A 35 8.65 -4.54 0.47
N GLY A 36 9.06 -5.80 0.31
CA GLY A 36 8.19 -6.97 0.44
C GLY A 36 8.07 -7.39 1.91
N VAL A 37 6.86 -7.63 2.39
CA VAL A 37 6.61 -8.23 3.71
C VAL A 37 5.96 -9.58 3.50
N VAL A 38 6.67 -10.64 3.90
CA VAL A 38 6.26 -12.03 3.73
C VAL A 38 6.08 -12.73 5.08
N GLY A 39 5.45 -13.89 5.07
CA GLY A 39 5.20 -14.70 6.27
C GLY A 39 3.95 -15.54 6.07
N ASP A 40 3.73 -16.54 6.92
CA ASP A 40 2.55 -17.38 6.86
C ASP A 40 1.27 -16.64 7.32
N ASN A 41 0.12 -17.29 7.15
CA ASN A 41 -1.13 -16.80 7.70
C ASN A 41 -1.03 -16.70 9.23
N GLY A 42 -1.47 -15.55 9.79
CA GLY A 42 -1.31 -15.29 11.22
C GLY A 42 0.07 -14.76 11.65
N ALA A 43 1.05 -14.62 10.76
CA ALA A 43 2.38 -14.08 11.10
C ALA A 43 2.39 -12.59 11.50
N GLY A 44 1.24 -11.86 11.44
CA GLY A 44 1.14 -10.47 11.86
C GLY A 44 1.18 -9.44 10.72
N LYS A 45 1.36 -9.85 9.45
CA LYS A 45 1.52 -8.95 8.29
C LYS A 45 0.42 -7.90 8.17
N SER A 46 -0.84 -8.32 8.08
CA SER A 46 -1.97 -7.38 7.96
C SER A 46 -2.19 -6.55 9.23
N THR A 47 -1.80 -7.07 10.41
CA THR A 47 -1.80 -6.28 11.65
C THR A 47 -0.76 -5.17 11.58
N LEU A 48 0.46 -5.46 11.11
CA LEU A 48 1.51 -4.47 10.90
C LEU A 48 1.02 -3.38 9.94
N MET A 49 0.43 -3.74 8.79
CA MET A 49 -0.11 -2.76 7.83
C MET A 49 -1.21 -1.88 8.45
N LYS A 50 -2.08 -2.46 9.28
CA LYS A 50 -3.13 -1.71 9.99
C LYS A 50 -2.56 -0.77 11.05
N VAL A 51 -1.43 -1.13 11.68
CA VAL A 51 -0.71 -0.22 12.59
C VAL A 51 -0.05 0.91 11.80
N LEU A 52 0.66 0.61 10.72
CA LEU A 52 1.31 1.61 9.88
C LEU A 52 0.31 2.57 9.22
N SER A 53 -0.89 2.09 8.87
CA SER A 53 -1.96 2.93 8.29
C SER A 53 -2.76 3.73 9.33
N GLY A 54 -2.48 3.59 10.63
CA GLY A 54 -3.23 4.25 11.70
C GLY A 54 -4.63 3.69 11.98
N LEU A 55 -4.97 2.52 11.40
CA LEU A 55 -6.21 1.83 11.73
C LEU A 55 -6.15 1.22 13.14
N TYR A 56 -4.97 0.74 13.54
CA TYR A 56 -4.70 0.30 14.90
C TYR A 56 -3.58 1.13 15.51
N LYS A 57 -3.75 1.54 16.77
CA LYS A 57 -2.64 2.07 17.56
C LYS A 57 -1.74 0.91 17.97
N PRO A 58 -0.41 1.06 17.93
CA PRO A 58 0.48 0.10 18.56
C PRO A 58 0.17 0.05 20.07
N SER A 59 0.34 -1.13 20.68
CA SER A 59 0.25 -1.27 22.14
C SER A 59 1.52 -0.80 22.81
N GLU A 60 2.66 -1.03 22.14
CA GLU A 60 4.00 -0.59 22.55
C GLU A 60 4.81 -0.18 21.33
N GLY A 61 5.91 0.51 21.54
CA GLY A 61 6.79 0.98 20.47
C GLY A 61 6.38 2.33 19.88
N SER A 62 7.01 2.70 18.77
CA SER A 62 6.85 4.02 18.16
C SER A 62 6.96 3.96 16.64
N LEU A 63 6.24 4.87 15.97
CA LEU A 63 6.31 5.10 14.53
C LEU A 63 7.00 6.42 14.23
N TYR A 64 7.78 6.44 13.14
CA TYR A 64 8.48 7.64 12.67
C TYR A 64 8.22 7.84 11.19
N PHE A 65 8.01 9.08 10.79
CA PHE A 65 7.83 9.50 9.40
C PHE A 65 8.81 10.65 9.10
N ASP A 66 9.64 10.51 8.07
CA ASP A 66 10.73 11.45 7.76
C ASP A 66 11.56 11.78 9.04
N SER A 67 11.96 10.74 9.81
CA SER A 67 12.73 10.80 11.06
C SER A 67 12.02 11.51 12.25
N LYS A 68 10.75 11.89 12.12
CA LYS A 68 9.95 12.48 13.19
C LYS A 68 9.02 11.44 13.77
N GLN A 69 8.99 11.35 15.10
CA GLN A 69 8.01 10.48 15.77
C GLN A 69 6.59 10.96 15.48
N ILE A 70 5.72 10.02 15.13
CA ILE A 70 4.33 10.28 14.80
C ILE A 70 3.41 9.47 15.71
N VAL A 71 2.20 9.99 15.93
CA VAL A 71 1.11 9.28 16.59
C VAL A 71 -0.07 9.30 15.62
N LEU A 72 -0.49 8.11 15.18
CA LEU A 72 -1.64 7.94 14.30
C LEU A 72 -2.85 7.54 15.14
N ASN A 73 -3.86 8.41 15.18
CA ASN A 73 -5.13 8.15 15.88
C ASN A 73 -6.22 7.61 14.93
N SER A 74 -6.01 7.79 13.63
CA SER A 74 -6.94 7.40 12.58
C SER A 74 -6.21 7.22 11.24
N PRO A 75 -6.82 6.51 10.27
CA PRO A 75 -6.30 6.44 8.90
C PRO A 75 -6.19 7.81 8.23
N ARG A 76 -6.97 8.80 8.66
CA ARG A 76 -6.89 10.16 8.13
C ARG A 76 -5.56 10.84 8.51
N ASP A 77 -5.01 10.51 9.67
CA ASP A 77 -3.71 11.06 10.09
C ASP A 77 -2.59 10.55 9.20
N SER A 78 -2.59 9.25 8.86
CA SER A 78 -1.63 8.67 7.93
C SER A 78 -1.76 9.27 6.52
N GLN A 79 -3.00 9.44 6.04
CA GLN A 79 -3.29 10.07 4.75
C GLN A 79 -2.79 11.51 4.68
N ASN A 80 -2.93 12.28 5.75
CA ASN A 80 -2.41 13.65 5.82
C ASN A 80 -0.88 13.72 5.73
N LEU A 81 -0.17 12.65 6.11
CA LEU A 81 1.28 12.51 5.92
C LEU A 81 1.66 12.03 4.51
N GLY A 82 0.69 11.59 3.73
CA GLY A 82 0.90 10.98 2.40
C GLY A 82 1.15 9.47 2.47
N LEU A 83 0.71 8.80 3.54
CA LEU A 83 0.73 7.35 3.66
C LEU A 83 -0.68 6.82 3.39
N GLU A 84 -0.83 6.09 2.30
CA GLU A 84 -2.11 5.55 1.82
C GLU A 84 -2.09 4.03 1.83
N MET A 85 -3.26 3.43 1.94
CA MET A 85 -3.39 1.96 1.96
C MET A 85 -4.33 1.47 0.87
N VAL A 86 -3.89 0.46 0.15
CA VAL A 86 -4.72 -0.36 -0.76
C VAL A 86 -5.01 -1.67 -0.03
N TYR A 87 -6.25 -1.84 0.35
CA TYR A 87 -6.73 -3.03 1.07
C TYR A 87 -6.96 -4.19 0.12
N GLN A 88 -6.93 -5.41 0.61
CA GLN A 88 -7.27 -6.62 -0.12
C GLN A 88 -8.71 -6.56 -0.68
N ASP A 89 -9.68 -6.09 0.12
CA ASP A 89 -10.97 -5.62 -0.38
C ASP A 89 -10.80 -4.18 -0.86
N LEU A 90 -10.88 -3.96 -2.17
CA LEU A 90 -10.56 -2.70 -2.83
C LEU A 90 -11.40 -1.51 -2.33
N ALA A 91 -12.50 -1.78 -1.63
CA ALA A 91 -13.44 -0.80 -1.11
C ALA A 91 -13.86 0.23 -2.18
N LEU A 92 -14.13 -0.25 -3.40
CA LEU A 92 -14.63 0.55 -4.52
C LEU A 92 -16.15 0.44 -4.59
N ALA A 93 -16.82 1.56 -4.81
CA ALA A 93 -18.25 1.61 -5.08
C ALA A 93 -18.50 1.23 -6.54
N GLY A 94 -18.96 -0.01 -6.80
CA GLY A 94 -19.13 -0.57 -8.15
C GLY A 94 -20.05 0.25 -9.04
N ASN A 95 -21.13 0.77 -8.48
CA ASN A 95 -22.15 1.58 -9.17
C ASN A 95 -21.70 3.00 -9.50
N LEU A 96 -20.58 3.47 -8.96
CA LEU A 96 -20.06 4.81 -9.22
C LEU A 96 -18.99 4.80 -10.33
N PRO A 97 -18.85 5.92 -11.06
CA PRO A 97 -17.77 6.13 -12.01
C PRO A 97 -16.37 6.03 -11.38
N ILE A 98 -15.36 5.76 -12.21
CA ILE A 98 -13.96 5.74 -11.78
C ILE A 98 -13.57 7.06 -11.12
N GLY A 99 -13.93 8.20 -11.73
CA GLY A 99 -13.62 9.53 -11.21
C GLY A 99 -14.23 9.77 -9.83
N ASP A 100 -15.46 9.29 -9.58
CA ASP A 100 -16.11 9.42 -8.28
C ASP A 100 -15.41 8.53 -7.23
N ASN A 101 -14.99 7.32 -7.60
CA ASN A 101 -14.24 6.45 -6.70
C ASN A 101 -12.88 7.03 -6.31
N ILE A 102 -12.16 7.66 -7.25
CA ILE A 102 -10.83 8.24 -6.98
C ILE A 102 -10.95 9.44 -6.04
N PHE A 103 -11.96 10.30 -6.23
CA PHE A 103 -12.13 11.53 -5.46
C PHE A 103 -13.11 11.43 -4.30
N LEU A 104 -13.60 10.23 -3.97
CA LEU A 104 -14.61 10.02 -2.91
C LEU A 104 -14.17 10.65 -1.58
N GLY A 105 -14.97 11.60 -1.07
CA GLY A 105 -14.68 12.35 0.15
C GLY A 105 -13.63 13.45 0.02
N ARG A 106 -13.10 13.69 -1.21
CA ARG A 106 -12.10 14.73 -1.54
C ARG A 106 -12.43 15.37 -2.91
N GLU A 107 -13.71 15.48 -3.22
CA GLU A 107 -14.19 15.94 -4.52
C GLU A 107 -13.76 17.39 -4.80
N PRO A 108 -13.30 17.69 -6.01
CA PRO A 108 -13.04 19.09 -6.40
C PRO A 108 -14.34 19.88 -6.41
N VAL A 109 -14.30 21.06 -5.79
CA VAL A 109 -15.46 21.95 -5.70
C VAL A 109 -15.17 23.28 -6.39
N LYS A 110 -16.20 23.90 -6.96
CA LYS A 110 -16.23 25.27 -7.43
C LYS A 110 -17.14 26.12 -6.56
N LYS A 111 -16.68 27.31 -6.20
CA LYS A 111 -17.47 28.28 -5.46
C LYS A 111 -18.40 29.07 -6.42
N ILE A 112 -19.68 29.12 -6.09
CA ILE A 112 -20.66 29.99 -6.77
C ILE A 112 -21.38 30.77 -5.68
N GLY A 113 -21.00 32.02 -5.49
CA GLY A 113 -21.42 32.83 -4.35
C GLY A 113 -20.97 32.20 -3.02
N PRO A 114 -21.85 32.05 -2.02
CA PRO A 114 -21.53 31.45 -0.73
C PRO A 114 -21.51 29.91 -0.75
N PHE A 115 -21.88 29.25 -1.87
CA PHE A 115 -22.07 27.80 -1.95
C PHE A 115 -20.93 27.11 -2.68
N ASN A 116 -20.60 25.90 -2.22
CA ASN A 116 -19.66 24.99 -2.86
C ASN A 116 -20.46 23.94 -3.67
N PHE A 117 -20.18 23.85 -4.96
CA PHE A 117 -20.76 22.86 -5.87
C PHE A 117 -19.66 21.90 -6.36
N LEU A 118 -20.04 20.65 -6.63
CA LEU A 118 -19.11 19.69 -7.24
C LEU A 118 -18.68 20.18 -8.63
N ASP A 119 -17.37 20.14 -8.89
CA ASP A 119 -16.80 20.46 -10.19
C ASP A 119 -16.55 19.17 -10.99
N HIS A 120 -17.60 18.67 -11.63
CA HIS A 120 -17.54 17.43 -12.42
C HIS A 120 -16.52 17.51 -13.57
N LYS A 121 -16.37 18.69 -14.21
CA LYS A 121 -15.43 18.88 -15.31
C LYS A 121 -13.99 18.77 -14.80
N LYS A 122 -13.67 19.46 -13.71
CA LYS A 122 -12.34 19.40 -13.09
C LYS A 122 -12.04 18.01 -12.57
N ARG A 123 -13.01 17.33 -11.92
CA ARG A 123 -12.86 15.95 -11.47
C ARG A 123 -12.49 15.02 -12.63
N LYS A 124 -13.23 15.07 -13.75
CA LYS A 124 -12.96 14.26 -14.93
C LYS A 124 -11.55 14.50 -15.47
N GLN A 125 -11.18 15.76 -15.67
CA GLN A 125 -9.86 16.15 -16.15
C GLN A 125 -8.75 15.60 -15.23
N LEU A 126 -8.84 15.85 -13.92
CA LEU A 126 -7.84 15.37 -12.95
C LEU A 126 -7.76 13.84 -12.92
N THR A 127 -8.90 13.14 -13.07
CA THR A 127 -8.92 11.68 -13.17
C THR A 127 -8.16 11.19 -14.39
N GLU A 128 -8.45 11.73 -15.57
CA GLU A 128 -7.82 11.35 -16.85
C GLU A 128 -6.31 11.61 -16.83
N GLU A 129 -5.89 12.77 -16.31
CA GLU A 129 -4.48 13.11 -16.14
C GLU A 129 -3.77 12.13 -15.19
N HIS A 130 -4.40 11.78 -14.06
CA HIS A 130 -3.82 10.88 -13.09
C HIS A 130 -3.72 9.44 -13.63
N LEU A 131 -4.77 8.94 -14.28
CA LEU A 131 -4.76 7.61 -14.91
C LEU A 131 -3.70 7.52 -16.01
N ALA A 132 -3.55 8.57 -16.83
CA ALA A 132 -2.51 8.64 -17.85
C ALA A 132 -1.09 8.62 -17.25
N LYS A 133 -0.84 9.38 -16.17
CA LYS A 133 0.43 9.38 -15.43
C LYS A 133 0.79 7.99 -14.91
N LEU A 134 -0.20 7.24 -14.45
CA LEU A 134 -0.04 5.87 -13.96
C LEU A 134 -0.04 4.83 -15.09
N LYS A 135 -0.28 5.22 -16.34
CA LYS A 135 -0.42 4.32 -17.50
C LYS A 135 -1.55 3.31 -17.36
N ILE A 136 -2.64 3.72 -16.71
CA ILE A 136 -3.84 2.89 -16.52
C ILE A 136 -4.78 3.08 -17.71
N ASN A 137 -5.06 1.98 -18.42
CA ASN A 137 -5.93 1.99 -19.60
C ASN A 137 -7.37 1.65 -19.23
N VAL A 138 -8.25 2.65 -19.31
CA VAL A 138 -9.71 2.53 -19.18
C VAL A 138 -10.38 3.29 -20.33
N LYS A 139 -11.66 3.02 -20.60
CA LYS A 139 -12.38 3.68 -21.70
C LYS A 139 -12.65 5.15 -21.42
N SER A 140 -13.00 5.49 -20.20
CA SER A 140 -13.33 6.85 -19.75
C SER A 140 -13.27 6.94 -18.22
N ALA A 141 -13.00 8.13 -17.68
CA ALA A 141 -13.15 8.42 -16.26
C ALA A 141 -14.60 8.28 -15.75
N ASP A 142 -15.57 8.36 -16.66
CA ASP A 142 -17.00 8.22 -16.36
C ASP A 142 -17.49 6.77 -16.43
N GLN A 143 -16.62 5.79 -16.78
CA GLN A 143 -16.94 4.37 -16.78
C GLN A 143 -17.20 3.89 -15.35
N LYS A 144 -18.27 3.11 -15.13
CA LYS A 144 -18.58 2.52 -13.83
C LYS A 144 -17.58 1.43 -13.45
N VAL A 145 -17.25 1.34 -12.17
CA VAL A 145 -16.28 0.39 -11.65
C VAL A 145 -16.76 -1.06 -11.80
N GLU A 146 -18.07 -1.33 -11.74
CA GLU A 146 -18.64 -2.68 -11.95
C GLU A 146 -18.36 -3.24 -13.35
N GLU A 147 -18.14 -2.38 -14.37
CA GLU A 147 -17.82 -2.76 -15.75
C GLU A 147 -16.34 -3.12 -15.97
N LEU A 148 -15.50 -2.92 -14.94
CA LEU A 148 -14.05 -3.13 -15.02
C LEU A 148 -13.67 -4.58 -14.75
N SER A 149 -12.59 -5.05 -15.39
CA SER A 149 -11.96 -6.32 -15.01
C SER A 149 -11.34 -6.22 -13.60
N GLY A 150 -11.01 -7.38 -13.00
CA GLY A 150 -10.35 -7.45 -11.70
C GLY A 150 -9.08 -6.59 -11.64
N GLY A 151 -8.21 -6.74 -12.62
CA GLY A 151 -6.97 -5.97 -12.71
C GLY A 151 -7.19 -4.47 -12.95
N GLN A 152 -8.24 -4.09 -13.69
CA GLN A 152 -8.61 -2.68 -13.84
C GLN A 152 -9.16 -2.10 -12.53
N ARG A 153 -9.98 -2.84 -11.78
CA ARG A 153 -10.43 -2.43 -10.45
C ARG A 153 -9.25 -2.23 -9.50
N GLN A 154 -8.30 -3.17 -9.49
CA GLN A 154 -7.07 -3.05 -8.70
C GLN A 154 -6.29 -1.78 -9.08
N ALA A 155 -6.11 -1.51 -10.37
CA ALA A 155 -5.43 -0.32 -10.85
C ALA A 155 -6.16 0.97 -10.43
N VAL A 156 -7.48 1.00 -10.44
CA VAL A 156 -8.30 2.14 -9.94
C VAL A 156 -8.14 2.31 -8.43
N ALA A 157 -8.07 1.24 -7.65
CA ALA A 157 -7.83 1.32 -6.21
C ALA A 157 -6.43 1.91 -5.90
N ILE A 158 -5.42 1.52 -6.66
CA ILE A 158 -4.06 2.11 -6.57
C ILE A 158 -4.08 3.57 -7.02
N ALA A 159 -4.80 3.90 -8.11
CA ALA A 159 -4.95 5.29 -8.55
C ALA A 159 -5.63 6.16 -7.48
N ARG A 160 -6.68 5.65 -6.80
CA ARG A 160 -7.31 6.35 -5.68
C ARG A 160 -6.31 6.63 -4.55
N ALA A 161 -5.53 5.63 -4.15
CA ALA A 161 -4.52 5.77 -3.11
C ALA A 161 -3.42 6.79 -3.47
N THR A 162 -3.14 6.98 -4.76
CA THR A 162 -2.04 7.85 -5.21
C THR A 162 -2.47 9.23 -5.72
N ALA A 163 -3.78 9.50 -5.77
CA ALA A 163 -4.32 10.74 -6.33
C ALA A 163 -3.94 12.02 -5.56
N PHE A 164 -3.59 11.89 -4.28
CA PHE A 164 -3.39 13.03 -3.36
C PHE A 164 -1.95 13.10 -2.83
N ASN A 165 -0.96 13.02 -3.73
CA ASN A 165 0.48 13.14 -3.41
C ASN A 165 0.96 12.11 -2.40
N ALA A 166 0.57 10.84 -2.57
CA ALA A 166 1.08 9.76 -1.75
C ALA A 166 2.62 9.69 -1.82
N LYS A 167 3.26 9.63 -0.67
CA LYS A 167 4.69 9.38 -0.51
C LYS A 167 4.97 7.90 -0.29
N ILE A 168 4.03 7.22 0.38
CA ILE A 168 4.08 5.80 0.72
C ILE A 168 2.74 5.16 0.38
N VAL A 169 2.77 4.00 -0.26
CA VAL A 169 1.59 3.17 -0.48
C VAL A 169 1.80 1.79 0.16
N LEU A 170 0.91 1.42 1.05
CA LEU A 170 0.82 0.10 1.63
C LEU A 170 -0.13 -0.74 0.78
N MET A 171 0.27 -1.94 0.36
CA MET A 171 -0.53 -2.84 -0.48
C MET A 171 -0.65 -4.21 0.19
N ASP A 172 -1.87 -4.57 0.56
CA ASP A 172 -2.16 -5.88 1.16
C ASP A 172 -2.68 -6.82 0.08
N GLU A 173 -1.82 -7.75 -0.38
CA GLU A 173 -2.09 -8.76 -1.40
C GLU A 173 -2.67 -8.22 -2.73
N PRO A 174 -2.00 -7.27 -3.39
CA PRO A 174 -2.56 -6.56 -4.54
C PRO A 174 -2.84 -7.44 -5.77
N THR A 175 -2.40 -8.69 -5.79
CA THR A 175 -2.51 -9.61 -6.93
C THR A 175 -3.27 -10.90 -6.62
N ALA A 176 -3.76 -11.08 -5.38
CA ALA A 176 -4.29 -12.36 -4.90
C ALA A 176 -5.46 -12.93 -5.73
N ALA A 177 -6.38 -12.08 -6.19
CA ALA A 177 -7.60 -12.50 -6.89
C ALA A 177 -7.55 -12.22 -8.40
N LEU A 178 -6.36 -12.04 -8.99
CA LEU A 178 -6.19 -11.64 -10.38
C LEU A 178 -5.80 -12.80 -11.30
N ALA A 179 -6.28 -12.76 -12.54
CA ALA A 179 -5.80 -13.64 -13.60
C ALA A 179 -4.33 -13.32 -13.95
N VAL A 180 -3.57 -14.31 -14.39
CA VAL A 180 -2.12 -14.20 -14.69
C VAL A 180 -1.78 -12.98 -15.57
N LYS A 181 -2.59 -12.71 -16.62
CA LYS A 181 -2.38 -11.54 -17.50
C LYS A 181 -2.60 -10.19 -16.81
N GLU A 182 -3.37 -10.15 -15.73
CA GLU A 182 -3.67 -8.93 -14.98
C GLU A 182 -2.61 -8.65 -13.90
N VAL A 183 -2.03 -9.71 -13.33
CA VAL A 183 -0.95 -9.62 -12.36
C VAL A 183 0.21 -8.78 -12.90
N GLY A 184 0.70 -9.08 -14.10
CA GLY A 184 1.80 -8.32 -14.71
C GLY A 184 1.52 -6.82 -14.79
N LYS A 185 0.27 -6.41 -15.12
CA LYS A 185 -0.11 -4.97 -15.17
C LYS A 185 -0.05 -4.29 -13.80
N VAL A 186 -0.43 -5.02 -12.74
CA VAL A 186 -0.35 -4.49 -11.37
C VAL A 186 1.10 -4.38 -10.91
N LEU A 187 1.94 -5.37 -11.23
CA LEU A 187 3.37 -5.32 -10.94
C LEU A 187 4.06 -4.17 -11.69
N ASP A 188 3.74 -3.97 -12.98
CA ASP A 188 4.23 -2.82 -13.76
C ASP A 188 3.80 -1.48 -13.14
N LEU A 189 2.57 -1.41 -12.60
CA LEU A 189 2.08 -0.22 -11.91
C LEU A 189 2.88 0.05 -10.62
N ILE A 190 3.21 -0.96 -9.83
CA ILE A 190 4.07 -0.84 -8.64
C ILE A 190 5.45 -0.29 -9.04
N LEU A 191 6.05 -0.85 -10.09
CA LEU A 191 7.34 -0.36 -10.61
C LEU A 191 7.26 1.09 -11.14
N ASN A 192 6.12 1.46 -11.72
CA ASN A 192 5.88 2.85 -12.16
C ASN A 192 5.77 3.80 -10.96
N LEU A 193 5.09 3.41 -9.88
CA LEU A 193 5.04 4.20 -8.63
C LEU A 193 6.43 4.44 -8.06
N LYS A 194 7.27 3.40 -8.01
CA LYS A 194 8.67 3.51 -7.60
C LYS A 194 9.43 4.54 -8.45
N LYS A 195 9.28 4.48 -9.80
CA LYS A 195 9.89 5.45 -10.72
C LYS A 195 9.41 6.88 -10.50
N LEU A 196 8.19 7.06 -10.00
CA LEU A 196 7.63 8.35 -9.63
C LEU A 196 8.07 8.83 -8.24
N GLY A 197 8.93 8.06 -7.54
CA GLY A 197 9.48 8.38 -6.22
C GLY A 197 8.56 8.02 -5.06
N VAL A 198 7.52 7.22 -5.31
CA VAL A 198 6.63 6.69 -4.26
C VAL A 198 7.27 5.44 -3.67
N SER A 199 7.38 5.39 -2.34
CA SER A 199 7.83 4.19 -1.62
C SER A 199 6.65 3.23 -1.44
N VAL A 200 6.89 1.93 -1.50
CA VAL A 200 5.81 0.94 -1.44
C VAL A 200 6.15 -0.16 -0.44
N ILE A 201 5.18 -0.56 0.39
CA ILE A 201 5.24 -1.82 1.14
C ILE A 201 4.21 -2.76 0.52
N VAL A 202 4.65 -3.94 0.10
CA VAL A 202 3.78 -4.97 -0.51
C VAL A 202 3.75 -6.20 0.38
N ILE A 203 2.56 -6.61 0.82
CA ILE A 203 2.35 -7.97 1.31
C ILE A 203 1.96 -8.85 0.12
N SER A 204 2.64 -9.95 -0.06
CA SER A 204 2.24 -11.02 -0.97
C SER A 204 2.73 -12.37 -0.46
N HIS A 205 1.94 -13.42 -0.68
CA HIS A 205 2.36 -14.79 -0.51
C HIS A 205 2.88 -15.42 -1.81
N ARG A 206 2.84 -14.66 -2.91
CA ARG A 206 3.38 -15.06 -4.22
C ARG A 206 4.82 -14.58 -4.35
N MET A 207 5.77 -15.52 -4.23
CA MET A 207 7.19 -15.19 -4.32
C MET A 207 7.57 -14.55 -5.66
N ASP A 208 6.91 -14.97 -6.76
CA ASP A 208 7.13 -14.38 -8.08
C ASP A 208 6.85 -12.88 -8.10
N ASP A 209 5.81 -12.42 -7.41
CA ASP A 209 5.46 -11.01 -7.32
C ASP A 209 6.52 -10.26 -6.52
N ILE A 210 6.92 -10.79 -5.36
CA ILE A 210 7.95 -10.19 -4.49
C ILE A 210 9.27 -10.05 -5.25
N PHE A 211 9.75 -11.13 -5.89
CA PHE A 211 11.01 -11.10 -6.63
C PHE A 211 10.97 -10.26 -7.91
N SER A 212 9.77 -9.94 -8.41
CA SER A 212 9.62 -9.11 -9.61
C SER A 212 9.67 -7.61 -9.33
N VAL A 213 9.25 -7.14 -8.15
CA VAL A 213 9.06 -5.70 -7.89
C VAL A 213 9.77 -5.15 -6.67
N CYS A 214 10.12 -5.99 -5.68
CA CYS A 214 10.71 -5.52 -4.44
C CYS A 214 12.24 -5.36 -4.54
N ASP A 215 12.78 -4.46 -3.74
CA ASP A 215 14.22 -4.27 -3.57
C ASP A 215 14.74 -5.13 -2.41
N ARG A 216 13.93 -5.24 -1.38
CA ARG A 216 14.23 -5.91 -0.11
C ARG A 216 13.00 -6.66 0.37
N VAL A 217 13.23 -7.74 1.10
CA VAL A 217 12.18 -8.54 1.70
C VAL A 217 12.41 -8.68 3.20
N MET A 218 11.33 -8.55 3.97
CA MET A 218 11.27 -8.79 5.40
C MET A 218 10.29 -9.92 5.67
N ALA A 219 10.73 -10.95 6.39
CA ALA A 219 9.90 -12.05 6.82
C ALA A 219 9.42 -11.85 8.25
N LEU A 220 8.11 -12.01 8.47
CA LEU A 220 7.50 -12.10 9.79
C LEU A 220 7.17 -13.56 10.09
N PHE A 221 7.46 -13.97 11.30
CA PHE A 221 7.10 -15.28 11.82
C PHE A 221 6.55 -15.13 13.23
N GLN A 222 5.33 -15.62 13.48
CA GLN A 222 4.65 -15.55 14.79
C GLN A 222 4.67 -14.15 15.44
N GLY A 223 4.46 -13.11 14.64
CA GLY A 223 4.38 -11.73 15.12
C GLY A 223 5.72 -11.03 15.33
N THR A 224 6.85 -11.65 15.01
CA THR A 224 8.19 -11.10 15.18
C THR A 224 8.94 -10.96 13.85
N ASN A 225 9.99 -10.11 13.81
CA ASN A 225 10.93 -10.12 12.70
C ASN A 225 11.73 -11.44 12.69
N PHE A 226 11.68 -12.17 11.59
CA PHE A 226 12.42 -13.41 11.45
C PHE A 226 13.74 -13.22 10.68
N ALA A 227 13.64 -12.64 9.51
CA ALA A 227 14.80 -12.34 8.65
C ALA A 227 14.49 -11.18 7.72
N GLU A 228 15.55 -10.56 7.20
CA GLU A 228 15.46 -9.46 6.24
C GLU A 228 16.69 -9.48 5.33
N SER A 229 16.50 -9.27 4.02
CA SER A 229 17.59 -9.17 3.06
C SER A 229 17.20 -8.33 1.84
N GLU A 230 18.20 -7.74 1.17
CA GLU A 230 18.03 -7.27 -0.20
C GLU A 230 17.82 -8.47 -1.13
N LEU A 231 16.85 -8.39 -2.05
CA LEU A 231 16.50 -9.52 -2.92
C LEU A 231 17.65 -10.00 -3.82
N LYS A 232 18.61 -9.13 -4.13
CA LYS A 232 19.82 -9.53 -4.87
C LYS A 232 20.77 -10.45 -4.08
N ASN A 233 20.62 -10.52 -2.76
CA ASN A 233 21.47 -11.26 -1.83
C ASN A 233 20.79 -12.50 -1.23
N THR A 234 19.58 -12.83 -1.67
CA THR A 234 18.81 -13.98 -1.17
C THR A 234 18.16 -14.76 -2.32
N SER A 235 17.68 -15.95 -2.04
CA SER A 235 16.98 -16.82 -2.99
C SER A 235 15.53 -17.05 -2.59
N ARG A 236 14.72 -17.57 -3.51
CA ARG A 236 13.31 -17.93 -3.22
C ARG A 236 13.22 -19.00 -2.15
N ASP A 237 14.07 -20.01 -2.23
CA ASP A 237 14.06 -21.14 -1.29
C ASP A 237 14.41 -20.66 0.11
N GLU A 238 15.37 -19.76 0.24
CA GLU A 238 15.75 -19.12 1.49
C GLU A 238 14.57 -18.31 2.08
N VAL A 239 13.92 -17.47 1.29
CA VAL A 239 12.74 -16.69 1.75
C VAL A 239 11.58 -17.61 2.13
N ILE A 240 11.35 -18.70 1.41
CA ILE A 240 10.37 -19.73 1.79
C ILE A 240 10.76 -20.39 3.11
N GLY A 241 12.05 -20.67 3.33
CA GLY A 241 12.57 -21.16 4.61
C GLY A 241 12.21 -20.20 5.76
N TRP A 242 12.41 -18.89 5.57
CA TRP A 242 12.06 -17.87 6.59
C TRP A 242 10.57 -17.85 6.92
N ILE A 243 9.69 -17.99 5.91
CA ILE A 243 8.25 -18.08 6.12
C ILE A 243 7.87 -19.28 7.00
N MET A 244 8.63 -20.39 6.88
CA MET A 244 8.44 -21.61 7.66
C MET A 244 9.19 -21.59 9.01
N GLY A 245 9.82 -20.47 9.37
CA GLY A 245 10.61 -20.35 10.62
C GLY A 245 11.93 -21.12 10.58
N LYS A 246 12.50 -21.38 9.40
CA LYS A 246 13.81 -22.02 9.23
C LYS A 246 14.86 -20.95 8.93
N LYS A 247 15.94 -20.91 9.73
CA LYS A 247 17.19 -20.24 9.39
C LYS A 247 18.16 -21.36 9.00
N ASP A 248 18.66 -21.31 7.76
CA ASP A 248 19.78 -22.17 7.36
C ASP A 248 21.04 -21.77 8.12
#